data_4dea9b86bacd87e29887a24b5a0e6710
#
_entry.id   4dea9b86bacd87e29887a24b5a0e6710
#
_cell.length_a   1.000
_cell.length_b   1.000
_cell.length_c   1.000
_cell.angle_alpha   90.00
_cell.angle_beta   90.00
_cell.angle_gamma   90.00
#
_symmetry.space_group_name_H-M   'P 1'
#
loop_
_entity.id
_entity.type
_entity.pdbx_description
1 polymer ?
#
loop_
_entity_poly.entity_id
_entity_poly.type
_entity_poly.pdbx_seq_one_letter_code
_entity_poly.pdbx_strand_id
1 'polypeptide(L)'
;CRHAKGEPVEYALRAAGLGLAEIGFSDHIPAEEDGFDDWRMLRSEFPEYLEKVAQAKREVPDVTVRLGLEVDFLEGEGATEWINELSQLADFDYLIGSVHYIAPGWDIDNPRWIGRWSGEAEVEEIWSAYWQIYHRCARSGLFDIIAHPDLPKKFGFTPSGDLRRYYEPTVQAALDADLAIEINTAGWRKDCAEQYPARTFLEMMHSAGVPLVISSDAHAPEEVGADFPRAARLALEVGFTHTARFCGRRRQLVPIDPTLAEKADESER
;
A
#
# COMPACT_ATOMS: atom_id res chain seq x y z
N CYS A 1 -0.74 13.60 -3.72
CA CYS A 1 0.23 14.01 -2.69
C CYS A 1 1.28 14.96 -3.29
N ARG A 2 1.95 15.70 -2.42
CA ARG A 2 2.90 16.76 -2.81
C ARG A 2 4.28 16.25 -3.18
N HIS A 3 4.57 14.99 -2.93
CA HIS A 3 5.83 14.35 -3.28
C HIS A 3 5.75 13.46 -4.53
N ALA A 4 4.55 13.24 -5.09
CA ALA A 4 4.37 12.60 -6.38
C ALA A 4 4.58 13.57 -7.53
N LYS A 5 4.86 13.05 -8.73
CA LYS A 5 5.08 13.80 -9.97
C LYS A 5 4.03 13.43 -10.99
N GLY A 6 3.72 14.40 -11.87
CA GLY A 6 2.75 14.18 -12.95
C GLY A 6 1.29 14.21 -12.50
N GLU A 7 0.40 14.05 -13.45
CA GLU A 7 -1.04 14.10 -13.26
C GLU A 7 -1.67 12.70 -13.41
N PRO A 8 -2.80 12.39 -12.77
CA PRO A 8 -3.45 11.08 -12.86
C PRO A 8 -3.69 10.59 -14.31
N VAL A 9 -3.93 11.49 -15.25
CA VAL A 9 -4.07 11.14 -16.68
C VAL A 9 -2.79 10.50 -17.21
N GLU A 10 -1.61 10.98 -16.81
CA GLU A 10 -0.31 10.45 -17.28
C GLU A 10 -0.07 9.03 -16.74
N TYR A 11 -0.45 8.75 -15.49
CA TYR A 11 -0.42 7.40 -14.90
C TYR A 11 -1.39 6.46 -15.62
N ALA A 12 -2.62 6.93 -15.90
CA ALA A 12 -3.61 6.15 -16.63
C ALA A 12 -3.16 5.82 -18.06
N LEU A 13 -2.57 6.79 -18.78
CA LEU A 13 -1.96 6.58 -20.10
C LEU A 13 -0.82 5.56 -20.04
N ARG A 14 0.02 5.64 -19.01
CA ARG A 14 1.09 4.66 -18.80
C ARG A 14 0.53 3.26 -18.54
N ALA A 15 -0.50 3.14 -17.70
CA ALA A 15 -1.17 1.87 -17.43
C ALA A 15 -1.77 1.26 -18.71
N ALA A 16 -2.47 2.06 -19.51
CA ALA A 16 -3.02 1.64 -20.80
C ALA A 16 -1.91 1.19 -21.76
N GLY A 17 -0.80 1.97 -21.85
CA GLY A 17 0.37 1.62 -22.66
C GLY A 17 1.07 0.32 -22.26
N LEU A 18 0.95 -0.08 -20.99
CA LEU A 18 1.44 -1.36 -20.47
C LEU A 18 0.43 -2.51 -20.67
N GLY A 19 -0.77 -2.22 -21.15
CA GLY A 19 -1.84 -3.20 -21.29
C GLY A 19 -2.48 -3.61 -19.96
N LEU A 20 -2.36 -2.78 -18.93
CA LEU A 20 -3.05 -3.02 -17.66
C LEU A 20 -4.57 -2.81 -17.85
N ALA A 21 -5.37 -3.75 -17.37
CA ALA A 21 -6.82 -3.66 -17.47
C ALA A 21 -7.42 -2.62 -16.51
N GLU A 22 -6.74 -2.34 -15.40
CA GLU A 22 -7.23 -1.46 -14.34
C GLU A 22 -6.05 -0.77 -13.65
N ILE A 23 -6.28 0.49 -13.23
CA ILE A 23 -5.39 1.25 -12.35
C ILE A 23 -6.21 1.88 -11.23
N GLY A 24 -5.72 1.78 -9.99
CA GLY A 24 -6.29 2.46 -8.83
C GLY A 24 -5.41 3.64 -8.41
N PHE A 25 -6.04 4.77 -8.15
CA PHE A 25 -5.41 5.93 -7.51
C PHE A 25 -5.73 5.92 -6.03
N SER A 26 -4.72 6.09 -5.19
CA SER A 26 -4.86 6.13 -3.75
C SER A 26 -3.87 7.13 -3.16
N ASP A 27 -4.18 8.41 -3.35
CA ASP A 27 -3.38 9.48 -2.76
C ASP A 27 -3.56 9.50 -1.23
N HIS A 28 -2.57 10.04 -0.52
CA HIS A 28 -2.64 10.15 0.93
C HIS A 28 -3.77 11.06 1.37
N ILE A 29 -4.57 10.56 2.30
CA ILE A 29 -5.68 11.31 2.92
C ILE A 29 -5.17 12.66 3.49
N PRO A 30 -5.89 13.79 3.30
CA PRO A 30 -5.56 15.01 4.01
C PRO A 30 -5.68 14.80 5.52
N ALA A 31 -4.80 15.40 6.30
CA ALA A 31 -4.92 15.40 7.75
C ALA A 31 -6.17 16.15 8.21
N GLU A 32 -6.64 15.88 9.43
CA GLU A 32 -7.74 16.63 10.05
C GLU A 32 -7.43 18.13 10.12
N GLU A 33 -6.17 18.46 10.41
CA GLU A 33 -5.66 19.84 10.34
C GLU A 33 -4.51 19.94 9.35
N ASP A 34 -4.54 20.92 8.45
CA ASP A 34 -3.45 21.19 7.53
C ASP A 34 -2.16 21.53 8.28
N GLY A 35 -1.02 21.03 7.80
CA GLY A 35 0.28 21.25 8.43
C GLY A 35 0.72 20.13 9.38
N PHE A 36 0.01 19.02 9.44
CA PHE A 36 0.45 17.79 10.12
C PHE A 36 1.80 17.30 9.58
N ASP A 37 1.93 17.28 8.26
CA ASP A 37 3.18 17.06 7.53
C ASP A 37 3.21 17.92 6.24
N ASP A 38 4.24 17.77 5.42
CA ASP A 38 4.46 18.55 4.21
C ASP A 38 4.30 17.75 2.89
N TRP A 39 3.94 16.49 2.96
CA TRP A 39 3.91 15.58 1.82
C TRP A 39 2.52 15.11 1.40
N ARG A 40 1.54 15.04 2.32
CA ARG A 40 0.15 14.72 1.97
C ARG A 40 -0.56 15.90 1.31
N MET A 41 -1.69 15.66 0.65
CA MET A 41 -2.55 16.72 0.14
C MET A 41 -3.15 17.54 1.31
N LEU A 42 -3.41 18.83 1.08
CA LEU A 42 -4.20 19.65 1.98
C LEU A 42 -5.69 19.32 1.85
N ARG A 43 -6.48 19.68 2.86
CA ARG A 43 -7.96 19.56 2.79
C ARG A 43 -8.54 20.30 1.60
N SER A 44 -8.00 21.48 1.28
CA SER A 44 -8.44 22.29 0.14
C SER A 44 -8.10 21.67 -1.22
N GLU A 45 -7.12 20.76 -1.29
CA GLU A 45 -6.70 20.05 -2.51
C GLU A 45 -7.52 18.78 -2.77
N PHE A 46 -8.28 18.29 -1.78
CA PHE A 46 -9.05 17.07 -1.91
C PHE A 46 -10.10 17.09 -3.04
N PRO A 47 -10.90 18.16 -3.24
CA PRO A 47 -11.80 18.24 -4.38
C PRO A 47 -11.08 18.21 -5.72
N GLU A 48 -9.87 18.79 -5.80
CA GLU A 48 -9.03 18.77 -7.00
C GLU A 48 -8.54 17.34 -7.30
N TYR A 49 -8.15 16.59 -6.28
CA TYR A 49 -7.79 15.17 -6.42
C TYR A 49 -8.93 14.36 -7.05
N LEU A 50 -10.16 14.51 -6.53
CA LEU A 50 -11.33 13.81 -7.06
C LEU A 50 -11.59 14.15 -8.53
N GLU A 51 -11.49 15.44 -8.91
CA GLU A 51 -11.68 15.88 -10.29
C GLU A 51 -10.58 15.37 -11.21
N LYS A 52 -9.31 15.37 -10.79
CA LYS A 52 -8.18 14.84 -11.57
C LYS A 52 -8.32 13.34 -11.84
N VAL A 53 -8.77 12.54 -10.86
CA VAL A 53 -9.04 11.10 -11.07
C VAL A 53 -10.24 10.92 -11.99
N ALA A 54 -11.30 11.72 -11.84
CA ALA A 54 -12.45 11.70 -12.74
C ALA A 54 -12.07 12.09 -14.17
N GLN A 55 -11.16 13.05 -14.35
CA GLN A 55 -10.58 13.42 -15.65
C GLN A 55 -9.82 12.24 -16.27
N ALA A 56 -8.93 11.57 -15.52
CA ALA A 56 -8.22 10.40 -16.01
C ALA A 56 -9.19 9.30 -16.49
N LYS A 57 -10.27 9.07 -15.75
CA LYS A 57 -11.34 8.12 -16.13
C LYS A 57 -12.04 8.48 -17.43
N ARG A 58 -12.23 9.78 -17.71
CA ARG A 58 -12.86 10.25 -18.96
C ARG A 58 -11.92 10.22 -20.15
N GLU A 59 -10.66 10.59 -19.94
CA GLU A 59 -9.69 10.80 -21.03
C GLU A 59 -8.98 9.52 -21.46
N VAL A 60 -8.91 8.50 -20.58
CA VAL A 60 -8.21 7.23 -20.86
C VAL A 60 -9.17 6.05 -20.73
N PRO A 61 -10.11 5.87 -21.69
CA PRO A 61 -11.14 4.82 -21.61
C PRO A 61 -10.59 3.40 -21.79
N ASP A 62 -9.34 3.26 -22.26
CA ASP A 62 -8.70 1.96 -22.52
C ASP A 62 -8.24 1.25 -21.24
N VAL A 63 -8.29 1.92 -20.10
CA VAL A 63 -8.00 1.36 -18.78
C VAL A 63 -9.11 1.71 -17.79
N THR A 64 -9.50 0.75 -16.96
CA THR A 64 -10.46 1.03 -15.89
C THR A 64 -9.77 1.80 -14.77
N VAL A 65 -10.22 3.04 -14.51
CA VAL A 65 -9.69 3.88 -13.43
C VAL A 65 -10.56 3.71 -12.18
N ARG A 66 -9.91 3.41 -11.04
CA ARG A 66 -10.53 3.29 -9.72
C ARG A 66 -10.09 4.43 -8.80
N LEU A 67 -11.01 4.88 -7.98
CA LEU A 67 -10.78 5.93 -6.98
C LEU A 67 -10.61 5.29 -5.60
N GLY A 68 -9.49 5.52 -4.97
CA GLY A 68 -9.21 5.12 -3.60
C GLY A 68 -8.54 6.23 -2.80
N LEU A 69 -8.17 5.92 -1.58
CA LEU A 69 -7.30 6.73 -0.72
C LEU A 69 -6.35 5.81 0.03
N GLU A 70 -5.13 6.28 0.23
CA GLU A 70 -4.23 5.73 1.23
C GLU A 70 -4.38 6.52 2.51
N VAL A 71 -4.69 5.81 3.58
CA VAL A 71 -5.08 6.38 4.85
C VAL A 71 -4.08 5.99 5.92
N ASP A 72 -3.35 6.96 6.44
CA ASP A 72 -2.54 6.75 7.63
C ASP A 72 -3.42 6.41 8.83
N PHE A 73 -3.22 5.25 9.39
CA PHE A 73 -3.85 4.87 10.64
C PHE A 73 -3.15 5.58 11.79
N LEU A 74 -3.68 6.73 12.15
CA LEU A 74 -3.22 7.51 13.28
C LEU A 74 -4.03 7.10 14.51
N GLU A 75 -3.35 7.03 15.65
CA GLU A 75 -4.00 6.78 16.94
C GLU A 75 -4.29 8.11 17.63
N GLY A 76 -5.51 8.27 18.12
CA GLY A 76 -5.94 9.47 18.82
C GLY A 76 -7.43 9.64 18.82
N GLU A 77 -7.90 10.53 19.69
CA GLU A 77 -9.29 10.94 19.73
C GLU A 77 -9.65 11.65 18.42
N GLY A 78 -10.73 11.25 17.77
CA GLY A 78 -11.20 11.86 16.52
C GLY A 78 -10.61 11.25 15.22
N ALA A 79 -9.49 10.50 15.27
CA ALA A 79 -8.86 9.99 14.06
C ALA A 79 -9.77 9.05 13.24
N THR A 80 -10.51 8.18 13.90
CA THR A 80 -11.47 7.27 13.25
C THR A 80 -12.65 8.04 12.67
N GLU A 81 -13.16 9.03 13.39
CA GLU A 81 -14.24 9.91 12.97
C GLU A 81 -13.87 10.64 11.69
N TRP A 82 -12.65 11.19 11.64
CA TRP A 82 -12.13 11.88 10.46
C TRP A 82 -12.04 10.96 9.23
N ILE A 83 -11.53 9.74 9.39
CA ILE A 83 -11.48 8.75 8.31
C ILE A 83 -12.90 8.43 7.81
N ASN A 84 -13.85 8.24 8.71
CA ASN A 84 -15.25 7.99 8.36
C ASN A 84 -15.89 9.18 7.64
N GLU A 85 -15.66 10.40 8.07
CA GLU A 85 -16.14 11.60 7.39
C GLU A 85 -15.63 11.70 5.97
N LEU A 86 -14.32 11.56 5.76
CA LEU A 86 -13.72 11.62 4.44
C LEU A 86 -14.18 10.48 3.53
N SER A 87 -14.35 9.29 4.07
CA SER A 87 -14.81 8.13 3.29
C SER A 87 -16.23 8.29 2.73
N GLN A 88 -17.00 9.25 3.25
CA GLN A 88 -18.36 9.59 2.79
C GLN A 88 -18.41 10.74 1.79
N LEU A 89 -17.27 11.42 1.53
CA LEU A 89 -17.23 12.57 0.61
C LEU A 89 -17.22 12.18 -0.86
N ALA A 90 -16.93 10.92 -1.18
CA ALA A 90 -16.96 10.39 -2.55
C ALA A 90 -17.26 8.89 -2.56
N ASP A 91 -17.68 8.38 -3.72
CA ASP A 91 -17.89 6.95 -3.95
C ASP A 91 -16.54 6.27 -4.22
N PHE A 92 -15.81 5.95 -3.15
CA PHE A 92 -14.52 5.25 -3.26
C PHE A 92 -14.70 3.79 -3.67
N ASP A 93 -13.81 3.33 -4.55
CA ASP A 93 -13.73 1.93 -4.93
C ASP A 93 -13.03 1.10 -3.85
N TYR A 94 -12.08 1.70 -3.11
CA TYR A 94 -11.34 1.07 -2.00
C TYR A 94 -10.67 2.10 -1.09
N LEU A 95 -10.37 1.69 0.14
CA LEU A 95 -9.50 2.41 1.08
C LEU A 95 -8.35 1.50 1.49
N ILE A 96 -7.14 2.05 1.45
CA ILE A 96 -5.92 1.37 1.88
C ILE A 96 -5.53 1.90 3.25
N GLY A 97 -5.35 1.02 4.23
CA GLY A 97 -4.81 1.39 5.54
C GLY A 97 -3.30 1.26 5.56
N SER A 98 -2.60 2.32 5.91
CA SER A 98 -1.14 2.37 6.05
C SER A 98 -0.70 2.79 7.45
N VAL A 99 0.52 2.48 7.80
CA VAL A 99 1.16 2.92 9.04
C VAL A 99 2.52 3.52 8.72
N HIS A 100 2.60 4.83 8.72
CA HIS A 100 3.86 5.56 8.58
C HIS A 100 4.36 6.09 9.92
N TYR A 101 3.46 6.42 10.85
CA TYR A 101 3.78 7.04 12.13
C TYR A 101 3.71 6.03 13.28
N ILE A 102 4.79 5.92 14.05
CA ILE A 102 4.83 5.11 15.28
C ILE A 102 4.76 5.96 16.56
N ALA A 103 4.88 7.27 16.42
CA ALA A 103 4.67 8.28 17.44
C ALA A 103 4.37 9.63 16.76
N PRO A 104 3.80 10.61 17.48
CA PRO A 104 3.55 11.95 16.93
C PRO A 104 4.79 12.54 16.26
N GLY A 105 4.67 12.89 14.97
CA GLY A 105 5.75 13.47 14.16
C GLY A 105 6.91 12.53 13.84
N TRP A 106 6.79 11.21 14.09
CA TRP A 106 7.80 10.23 13.76
C TRP A 106 7.30 9.27 12.67
N ASP A 107 7.50 9.69 11.44
CA ASP A 107 7.31 8.90 10.22
C ASP A 107 8.54 8.01 10.01
N ILE A 108 8.36 6.69 10.20
CA ILE A 108 9.46 5.71 10.27
C ILE A 108 10.21 5.53 8.96
N ASP A 109 9.59 5.84 7.86
CA ASP A 109 10.12 5.68 6.51
C ASP A 109 10.79 6.96 5.97
N ASN A 110 10.90 8.01 6.78
CA ASN A 110 11.57 9.25 6.43
C ASN A 110 13.08 9.17 6.75
N PRO A 111 13.97 9.45 5.76
CA PRO A 111 15.42 9.38 5.96
C PRO A 111 15.96 10.27 7.09
N ARG A 112 15.23 11.32 7.48
CA ARG A 112 15.64 12.19 8.62
C ARG A 112 15.80 11.42 9.94
N TRP A 113 15.12 10.28 10.07
CA TRP A 113 15.13 9.46 11.28
C TRP A 113 16.12 8.30 11.24
N ILE A 114 16.89 8.14 10.14
CA ILE A 114 17.78 6.98 9.96
C ILE A 114 18.79 6.83 11.13
N GLY A 115 19.18 7.92 11.76
CA GLY A 115 20.05 7.91 12.94
C GLY A 115 19.42 7.27 14.19
N ARG A 116 18.09 7.03 14.20
CA ARG A 116 17.41 6.32 15.29
C ARG A 116 17.47 4.80 15.16
N TRP A 117 17.95 4.29 14.04
CA TRP A 117 18.14 2.87 13.76
C TRP A 117 19.57 2.43 14.14
N SER A 118 20.08 2.88 15.29
CA SER A 118 21.50 2.86 15.62
C SER A 118 22.01 1.55 16.21
N GLY A 119 21.11 0.65 16.66
CA GLY A 119 21.49 -0.62 17.26
C GLY A 119 20.34 -1.63 17.25
N GLU A 120 20.63 -2.85 17.68
CA GLU A 120 19.64 -3.96 17.66
C GLU A 120 18.44 -3.68 18.57
N ALA A 121 18.66 -3.06 19.74
CA ALA A 121 17.60 -2.74 20.67
C ALA A 121 16.63 -1.69 20.10
N GLU A 122 17.14 -0.66 19.45
CA GLU A 122 16.33 0.39 18.81
C GLU A 122 15.55 -0.16 17.61
N VAL A 123 16.17 -1.04 16.80
CA VAL A 123 15.50 -1.72 15.70
C VAL A 123 14.34 -2.58 16.22
N GLU A 124 14.55 -3.36 17.28
CA GLU A 124 13.51 -4.17 17.92
C GLU A 124 12.36 -3.31 18.47
N GLU A 125 12.67 -2.17 19.10
CA GLU A 125 11.68 -1.24 19.65
C GLU A 125 10.82 -0.62 18.52
N ILE A 126 11.44 -0.14 17.45
CA ILE A 126 10.75 0.46 16.29
C ILE A 126 9.85 -0.59 15.62
N TRP A 127 10.35 -1.79 15.39
CA TRP A 127 9.56 -2.88 14.80
C TRP A 127 8.37 -3.26 15.69
N SER A 128 8.59 -3.37 17.00
CA SER A 128 7.53 -3.69 17.95
C SER A 128 6.45 -2.61 17.98
N ALA A 129 6.83 -1.34 18.00
CA ALA A 129 5.89 -0.21 17.97
C ALA A 129 5.08 -0.21 16.67
N TYR A 130 5.75 -0.36 15.52
CA TYR A 130 5.11 -0.43 14.22
C TYR A 130 4.06 -1.55 14.15
N TRP A 131 4.44 -2.78 14.49
CA TRP A 131 3.55 -3.93 14.38
C TRP A 131 2.37 -3.88 15.35
N GLN A 132 2.53 -3.25 16.52
CA GLN A 132 1.41 -3.01 17.41
C GLN A 132 0.36 -2.09 16.79
N ILE A 133 0.79 -1.00 16.14
CA ILE A 133 -0.11 -0.07 15.44
C ILE A 133 -0.69 -0.75 14.21
N TYR A 134 0.15 -1.45 13.42
CA TYR A 134 -0.26 -2.15 12.21
C TYR A 134 -1.33 -3.22 12.49
N HIS A 135 -1.19 -3.95 13.60
CA HIS A 135 -2.19 -4.89 14.05
C HIS A 135 -3.53 -4.20 14.40
N ARG A 136 -3.50 -3.05 15.06
CA ARG A 136 -4.71 -2.27 15.35
C ARG A 136 -5.33 -1.70 14.07
N CYS A 137 -4.52 -1.25 13.14
CA CYS A 137 -4.96 -0.82 11.81
C CYS A 137 -5.73 -1.97 11.12
N ALA A 138 -5.16 -3.16 11.07
CA ALA A 138 -5.81 -4.33 10.47
C ALA A 138 -7.14 -4.69 11.17
N ARG A 139 -7.26 -4.50 12.47
CA ARG A 139 -8.49 -4.80 13.24
C ARG A 139 -9.55 -3.69 13.19
N SER A 140 -9.23 -2.53 12.66
CA SER A 140 -10.11 -1.35 12.73
C SER A 140 -11.43 -1.51 11.98
N GLY A 141 -11.46 -2.35 10.94
CA GLY A 141 -12.62 -2.51 10.05
C GLY A 141 -12.86 -1.31 9.12
N LEU A 142 -11.90 -0.38 9.02
CA LEU A 142 -12.02 0.83 8.21
C LEU A 142 -11.63 0.62 6.75
N PHE A 143 -10.78 -0.37 6.48
CA PHE A 143 -10.06 -0.52 5.22
C PHE A 143 -10.48 -1.77 4.42
N ASP A 144 -10.14 -1.79 3.15
CA ASP A 144 -10.31 -2.95 2.26
C ASP A 144 -8.98 -3.63 1.99
N ILE A 145 -7.91 -2.86 2.02
CA ILE A 145 -6.54 -3.28 1.75
C ILE A 145 -5.65 -2.77 2.88
N ILE A 146 -4.64 -3.55 3.23
CA ILE A 146 -3.59 -3.12 4.15
C ILE A 146 -2.28 -2.97 3.39
N ALA A 147 -1.69 -1.77 3.45
CA ALA A 147 -0.56 -1.33 2.65
C ALA A 147 0.79 -1.84 3.20
N HIS A 148 1.74 -2.03 2.28
CA HIS A 148 3.18 -2.23 2.54
C HIS A 148 3.54 -2.75 3.93
N PRO A 149 3.07 -3.98 4.32
CA PRO A 149 3.46 -4.56 5.61
C PRO A 149 4.98 -4.60 5.72
N ASP A 150 5.50 -4.56 6.96
CA ASP A 150 6.93 -4.54 7.25
C ASP A 150 7.73 -3.35 6.67
N LEU A 151 7.08 -2.21 6.45
CA LEU A 151 7.70 -0.96 6.02
C LEU A 151 8.96 -0.57 6.82
N PRO A 152 9.10 -0.88 8.13
CA PRO A 152 10.33 -0.60 8.90
C PRO A 152 11.61 -1.13 8.30
N LYS A 153 11.57 -2.17 7.45
CA LYS A 153 12.76 -2.69 6.77
C LYS A 153 13.31 -1.78 5.64
N LYS A 154 12.58 -0.70 5.27
CA LYS A 154 12.88 0.18 4.14
C LYS A 154 14.36 0.56 4.03
N PHE A 155 15.02 0.85 5.16
CA PHE A 155 16.43 1.23 5.23
C PHE A 155 17.38 0.04 5.49
N GLY A 156 16.93 -1.20 5.31
CA GLY A 156 17.72 -2.40 5.52
C GLY A 156 17.84 -2.85 6.98
N PHE A 157 17.14 -2.21 7.92
CA PHE A 157 17.17 -2.58 9.33
C PHE A 157 16.08 -3.59 9.65
N THR A 158 16.49 -4.76 10.13
CA THR A 158 15.58 -5.86 10.52
C THR A 158 16.04 -6.43 11.86
N PRO A 159 15.12 -6.68 12.80
CA PRO A 159 15.50 -7.28 14.08
C PRO A 159 15.96 -8.72 13.89
N SER A 160 16.78 -9.19 14.80
CA SER A 160 17.24 -10.58 14.81
C SER A 160 16.12 -11.57 15.18
N GLY A 161 16.33 -12.85 14.82
CA GLY A 161 15.43 -13.95 15.15
C GLY A 161 14.23 -14.11 14.23
N ASP A 162 13.21 -14.82 14.70
CA ASP A 162 12.04 -15.17 13.90
C ASP A 162 11.02 -14.02 13.86
N LEU A 163 10.84 -13.44 12.68
CA LEU A 163 9.91 -12.30 12.46
C LEU A 163 8.43 -12.71 12.53
N ARG A 164 8.11 -14.00 12.52
CA ARG A 164 6.71 -14.47 12.63
C ARG A 164 6.02 -13.95 13.88
N ARG A 165 6.77 -13.69 14.97
CA ARG A 165 6.24 -13.07 16.19
C ARG A 165 5.53 -11.73 15.96
N TYR A 166 5.94 -10.98 14.95
CA TYR A 166 5.27 -9.74 14.54
C TYR A 166 4.10 -9.97 13.59
N TYR A 167 4.21 -11.00 12.73
CA TYR A 167 3.29 -11.26 11.63
C TYR A 167 2.01 -11.96 12.09
N GLU A 168 2.13 -12.96 12.95
CA GLU A 168 1.01 -13.83 13.35
C GLU A 168 -0.23 -13.08 13.85
N PRO A 169 -0.12 -12.05 14.73
CA PRO A 169 -1.30 -11.31 15.16
C PRO A 169 -2.03 -10.59 14.04
N THR A 170 -1.27 -10.11 13.04
CA THR A 170 -1.82 -9.37 11.89
C THR A 170 -2.50 -10.30 10.89
N VAL A 171 -1.99 -11.52 10.70
CA VAL A 171 -2.63 -12.52 9.81
C VAL A 171 -4.06 -12.79 10.29
N GLN A 172 -4.25 -13.04 11.57
CA GLN A 172 -5.58 -13.28 12.12
C GLN A 172 -6.47 -12.04 12.03
N ALA A 173 -5.91 -10.86 12.31
CA ALA A 173 -6.65 -9.62 12.21
C ALA A 173 -7.14 -9.33 10.78
N ALA A 174 -6.28 -9.56 9.78
CA ALA A 174 -6.63 -9.37 8.37
C ALA A 174 -7.74 -10.33 7.92
N LEU A 175 -7.69 -11.58 8.38
CA LEU A 175 -8.73 -12.57 8.10
C LEU A 175 -10.07 -12.17 8.73
N ASP A 176 -10.07 -11.81 10.02
CA ASP A 176 -11.28 -11.43 10.77
C ASP A 176 -11.94 -10.16 10.20
N ALA A 177 -11.13 -9.23 9.68
CA ALA A 177 -11.60 -7.98 9.09
C ALA A 177 -11.86 -8.07 7.57
N ASP A 178 -11.71 -9.25 6.96
CA ASP A 178 -11.89 -9.49 5.53
C ASP A 178 -11.01 -8.58 4.63
N LEU A 179 -9.79 -8.28 5.06
CA LEU A 179 -8.84 -7.43 4.36
C LEU A 179 -8.16 -8.18 3.20
N ALA A 180 -7.69 -7.43 2.21
CA ALA A 180 -6.66 -7.88 1.28
C ALA A 180 -5.28 -7.39 1.74
N ILE A 181 -4.24 -8.21 1.48
CA ILE A 181 -2.84 -7.85 1.71
C ILE A 181 -2.20 -7.34 0.42
N GLU A 182 -1.37 -6.33 0.53
CA GLU A 182 -0.62 -5.80 -0.61
C GLU A 182 0.73 -6.50 -0.79
N ILE A 183 1.09 -6.87 -2.04
CA ILE A 183 2.48 -6.91 -2.48
C ILE A 183 2.80 -5.55 -3.05
N ASN A 184 3.62 -4.78 -2.36
CA ASN A 184 4.08 -3.47 -2.81
C ASN A 184 5.49 -3.60 -3.40
N THR A 185 5.60 -3.30 -4.69
CA THR A 185 6.86 -3.48 -5.43
C THR A 185 7.86 -2.36 -5.20
N ALA A 186 7.46 -1.22 -4.60
CA ALA A 186 8.35 -0.10 -4.33
C ALA A 186 9.54 -0.51 -3.44
N GLY A 187 9.36 -1.50 -2.57
CA GLY A 187 10.43 -1.99 -1.70
C GLY A 187 11.66 -2.48 -2.44
N TRP A 188 11.52 -3.07 -3.64
CA TRP A 188 12.67 -3.47 -4.46
C TRP A 188 13.54 -2.30 -4.91
N ARG A 189 12.99 -1.09 -4.90
CA ARG A 189 13.67 0.16 -5.26
C ARG A 189 14.18 0.94 -4.04
N LYS A 190 14.11 0.35 -2.83
CA LYS A 190 14.59 0.91 -1.56
C LYS A 190 15.84 0.14 -1.07
N ASP A 191 16.47 0.62 -0.01
CA ASP A 191 17.70 0.03 0.54
C ASP A 191 17.53 -1.44 0.98
N CYS A 192 16.32 -1.82 1.40
CA CYS A 192 16.01 -3.22 1.73
C CYS A 192 16.05 -4.16 0.51
N ALA A 193 15.95 -3.64 -0.73
CA ALA A 193 15.95 -4.39 -1.99
C ALA A 193 14.99 -5.60 -2.00
N GLU A 194 13.89 -5.51 -1.25
CA GLU A 194 12.88 -6.53 -1.10
C GLU A 194 11.48 -5.89 -1.17
N GLN A 195 10.50 -6.59 -1.78
CA GLN A 195 9.11 -6.13 -1.76
C GLN A 195 8.55 -6.04 -0.34
N TYR A 196 7.49 -5.26 -0.17
CA TYR A 196 6.66 -5.34 1.04
C TYR A 196 5.45 -6.23 0.75
N PRO A 197 5.14 -7.19 1.65
CA PRO A 197 5.92 -7.68 2.77
C PRO A 197 6.98 -8.73 2.37
N ALA A 198 7.80 -9.16 3.34
CA ALA A 198 8.69 -10.30 3.21
C ALA A 198 7.93 -11.57 2.83
N ARG A 199 8.60 -12.46 2.06
CA ARG A 199 8.00 -13.72 1.57
C ARG A 199 7.33 -14.54 2.68
N THR A 200 7.95 -14.65 3.86
CA THR A 200 7.39 -15.38 5.00
C THR A 200 6.01 -14.86 5.39
N PHE A 201 5.80 -13.55 5.38
CA PHE A 201 4.49 -12.98 5.70
C PHE A 201 3.45 -13.31 4.62
N LEU A 202 3.84 -13.27 3.32
CA LEU A 202 2.98 -13.67 2.22
C LEU A 202 2.55 -15.15 2.32
N GLU A 203 3.48 -16.03 2.68
CA GLU A 203 3.20 -17.47 2.88
C GLU A 203 2.19 -17.69 4.02
N MET A 204 2.31 -16.93 5.10
CA MET A 204 1.36 -16.96 6.22
C MET A 204 -0.03 -16.45 5.79
N MET A 205 -0.08 -15.32 5.08
CA MET A 205 -1.33 -14.76 4.55
C MET A 205 -2.02 -15.69 3.56
N HIS A 206 -1.26 -16.28 2.63
CA HIS A 206 -1.78 -17.29 1.70
C HIS A 206 -2.35 -18.50 2.44
N SER A 207 -1.61 -19.04 3.42
CA SER A 207 -2.04 -20.21 4.22
C SER A 207 -3.33 -19.91 5.02
N ALA A 208 -3.53 -18.68 5.43
CA ALA A 208 -4.75 -18.23 6.10
C ALA A 208 -5.91 -17.92 5.13
N GLY A 209 -5.67 -17.87 3.82
CA GLY A 209 -6.68 -17.53 2.81
C GLY A 209 -6.95 -16.04 2.67
N VAL A 210 -6.04 -15.17 3.12
CA VAL A 210 -6.15 -13.71 2.95
C VAL A 210 -5.91 -13.35 1.49
N PRO A 211 -6.81 -12.57 0.84
CA PRO A 211 -6.65 -12.15 -0.55
C PRO A 211 -5.46 -11.23 -0.78
N LEU A 212 -4.92 -11.26 -2.00
CA LEU A 212 -3.74 -10.50 -2.42
C LEU A 212 -4.11 -9.36 -3.36
N VAL A 213 -3.44 -8.21 -3.21
CA VAL A 213 -3.37 -7.10 -4.19
C VAL A 213 -1.90 -6.90 -4.59
N ILE A 214 -1.64 -6.52 -5.84
CA ILE A 214 -0.30 -6.10 -6.30
C ILE A 214 -0.34 -4.61 -6.62
N SER A 215 0.61 -3.86 -6.07
CA SER A 215 0.74 -2.41 -6.25
C SER A 215 2.19 -2.04 -6.57
N SER A 216 2.36 -0.98 -7.39
CA SER A 216 3.68 -0.39 -7.64
C SER A 216 4.01 0.76 -6.69
N ASP A 217 3.01 1.29 -5.98
CA ASP A 217 3.16 2.46 -5.13
C ASP A 217 3.91 3.59 -5.87
N ALA A 218 3.37 3.87 -7.07
CA ALA A 218 3.99 4.75 -8.04
C ALA A 218 3.82 6.21 -7.64
N HIS A 219 4.94 6.93 -7.53
CA HIS A 219 5.00 8.37 -7.28
C HIS A 219 5.41 9.17 -8.52
N ALA A 220 5.55 8.48 -9.65
CA ALA A 220 5.77 9.06 -10.97
C ALA A 220 5.15 8.14 -12.04
N PRO A 221 4.71 8.66 -13.20
CA PRO A 221 4.07 7.85 -14.24
C PRO A 221 4.93 6.67 -14.71
N GLU A 222 6.26 6.83 -14.77
CA GLU A 222 7.20 5.79 -15.16
C GLU A 222 7.27 4.60 -14.19
N GLU A 223 6.85 4.77 -12.94
CA GLU A 223 6.83 3.74 -11.90
C GLU A 223 5.56 2.87 -11.96
N VAL A 224 4.55 3.27 -12.77
CA VAL A 224 3.32 2.48 -12.92
C VAL A 224 3.65 1.09 -13.47
N GLY A 225 3.22 0.05 -12.74
CA GLY A 225 3.45 -1.34 -13.11
C GLY A 225 4.89 -1.82 -12.94
N ALA A 226 5.76 -1.02 -12.32
CA ALA A 226 7.14 -1.39 -12.05
C ALA A 226 7.20 -2.70 -11.25
N ASP A 227 8.04 -3.62 -11.70
CA ASP A 227 8.26 -4.94 -11.10
C ASP A 227 7.02 -5.85 -11.00
N PHE A 228 5.90 -5.55 -11.69
CA PHE A 228 4.70 -6.41 -11.69
C PHE A 228 4.96 -7.84 -12.16
N PRO A 229 5.79 -8.10 -13.20
CA PRO A 229 6.15 -9.46 -13.55
C PRO A 229 6.80 -10.24 -12.41
N ARG A 230 7.71 -9.60 -11.68
CA ARG A 230 8.39 -10.18 -10.51
C ARG A 230 7.42 -10.43 -9.35
N ALA A 231 6.48 -9.49 -9.10
CA ALA A 231 5.44 -9.65 -8.08
C ALA A 231 4.47 -10.78 -8.42
N ALA A 232 4.05 -10.90 -9.69
CA ALA A 232 3.19 -11.98 -10.15
C ALA A 232 3.87 -13.34 -9.99
N ARG A 233 5.17 -13.46 -10.33
CA ARG A 233 5.96 -14.67 -10.09
C ARG A 233 6.00 -15.03 -8.61
N LEU A 234 6.36 -14.09 -7.75
CA LEU A 234 6.40 -14.31 -6.30
C LEU A 234 5.04 -14.78 -5.76
N ALA A 235 3.95 -14.13 -6.19
CA ALA A 235 2.60 -14.51 -5.78
C ALA A 235 2.28 -15.95 -6.16
N LEU A 236 2.55 -16.34 -7.42
CA LEU A 236 2.34 -17.72 -7.91
C LEU A 236 3.22 -18.75 -7.19
N GLU A 237 4.49 -18.43 -6.90
CA GLU A 237 5.41 -19.29 -6.15
C GLU A 237 4.95 -19.49 -4.70
N VAL A 238 4.35 -18.47 -4.07
CA VAL A 238 3.76 -18.57 -2.73
C VAL A 238 2.49 -19.42 -2.74
N GLY A 239 1.79 -19.48 -3.90
CA GLY A 239 0.56 -20.26 -4.08
C GLY A 239 -0.67 -19.44 -4.39
N PHE A 240 -0.59 -18.11 -4.42
CA PHE A 240 -1.71 -17.27 -4.83
C PHE A 240 -2.02 -17.51 -6.32
N THR A 241 -3.29 -17.72 -6.63
CA THR A 241 -3.77 -17.91 -8.02
C THR A 241 -4.61 -16.72 -8.50
N HIS A 242 -4.99 -15.84 -7.60
CA HIS A 242 -5.85 -14.68 -7.86
C HIS A 242 -5.32 -13.45 -7.14
N THR A 243 -5.58 -12.28 -7.73
CA THR A 243 -5.49 -10.97 -7.07
C THR A 243 -6.88 -10.42 -6.80
N ALA A 244 -7.01 -9.58 -5.79
CA ALA A 244 -8.24 -8.86 -5.49
C ALA A 244 -8.27 -7.54 -6.27
N ARG A 245 -9.46 -7.18 -6.77
CA ARG A 245 -9.83 -5.88 -7.28
C ARG A 245 -11.03 -5.36 -6.51
N PHE A 246 -11.20 -4.06 -6.48
CA PHE A 246 -12.29 -3.44 -5.75
C PHE A 246 -13.09 -2.49 -6.63
N CYS A 247 -14.41 -2.50 -6.42
CA CYS A 247 -15.35 -1.58 -7.06
C CYS A 247 -16.45 -1.24 -6.07
N GLY A 248 -16.57 0.02 -5.67
CA GLY A 248 -17.52 0.46 -4.65
C GLY A 248 -17.35 -0.33 -3.35
N ARG A 249 -16.12 -0.49 -2.87
CA ARG A 249 -15.74 -1.23 -1.66
C ARG A 249 -16.06 -2.74 -1.70
N ARG A 250 -16.35 -3.28 -2.89
CA ARG A 250 -16.66 -4.70 -3.06
C ARG A 250 -15.51 -5.41 -3.76
N ARG A 251 -14.97 -6.44 -3.10
CA ARG A 251 -13.89 -7.25 -3.62
C ARG A 251 -14.35 -8.21 -4.71
N GLN A 252 -13.53 -8.35 -5.75
CA GLN A 252 -13.63 -9.37 -6.79
C GLN A 252 -12.25 -10.03 -6.94
N LEU A 253 -12.22 -11.35 -7.07
CA LEU A 253 -10.99 -12.09 -7.33
C LEU A 253 -10.80 -12.30 -8.83
N VAL A 254 -9.60 -11.99 -9.32
CA VAL A 254 -9.23 -12.12 -10.73
C VAL A 254 -8.00 -13.01 -10.83
N PRO A 255 -7.98 -13.99 -11.73
CA PRO A 255 -6.81 -14.85 -11.92
C PRO A 255 -5.55 -14.04 -12.22
N ILE A 256 -4.43 -14.45 -11.62
CA ILE A 256 -3.11 -13.95 -12.00
C ILE A 256 -2.77 -14.57 -13.36
N ASP A 257 -2.41 -13.71 -14.34
CA ASP A 257 -1.95 -14.20 -15.64
C ASP A 257 -0.53 -14.79 -15.51
N PRO A 258 -0.36 -16.11 -15.72
CA PRO A 258 0.96 -16.73 -15.63
C PRO A 258 1.96 -16.16 -16.63
N THR A 259 1.50 -15.68 -17.80
CA THR A 259 2.38 -15.11 -18.83
C THR A 259 3.02 -13.80 -18.39
N LEU A 260 2.40 -13.08 -17.44
CA LEU A 260 3.01 -11.90 -16.82
C LEU A 260 4.25 -12.30 -16.02
N ALA A 261 4.21 -13.41 -15.27
CA ALA A 261 5.34 -13.90 -14.49
C ALA A 261 6.53 -14.33 -15.35
N GLU A 262 6.29 -14.85 -16.57
CA GLU A 262 7.35 -15.24 -17.51
C GLU A 262 8.20 -14.05 -17.97
N LYS A 263 7.62 -12.85 -18.07
CA LYS A 263 8.33 -11.62 -18.47
C LYS A 263 9.35 -11.14 -17.43
N ALA A 264 9.30 -11.65 -16.20
CA ALA A 264 10.28 -11.27 -15.16
C ALA A 264 11.70 -11.72 -15.53
N ASP A 265 11.88 -12.85 -16.24
CA ASP A 265 13.21 -13.35 -16.67
C ASP A 265 13.87 -12.46 -17.73
N GLU A 266 13.07 -11.68 -18.48
CA GLU A 266 13.58 -10.79 -19.53
C GLU A 266 14.09 -9.46 -18.96
N SER A 267 13.58 -9.03 -17.82
CA SER A 267 13.97 -7.76 -17.17
C SER A 267 15.20 -7.88 -16.25
N GLU A 268 15.57 -9.11 -15.87
CA GLU A 268 16.75 -9.41 -15.04
C GLU A 268 18.02 -9.70 -15.86
N ARG A 269 17.94 -9.70 -17.21
CA ARG A 269 19.07 -9.86 -18.14
C ARG A 269 19.54 -8.52 -18.70
#